data_44fcd87542c9e49a491bf74c41f0fa4c
#
_entry.id   44fcd87542c9e49a491bf74c41f0fa4c
#
_cell.length_a   1.000
_cell.length_b   1.000
_cell.length_c   1.000
_cell.angle_alpha   90.00
_cell.angle_beta   90.00
_cell.angle_gamma   90.00
#
_symmetry.space_group_name_H-M   'P 1'
#
loop_
_entity.id
_entity.type
_entity.pdbx_description
1 polymer ?
#
loop_
_entity_poly.entity_id
_entity_poly.type
_entity_poly.pdbx_seq_one_letter_code
_entity_poly.pdbx_strand_id
1 'polypeptide(L)'
;MLKVSVLGSGNLGTHMVNLLNNSSKVELVQWYSRSKIDDQEIEVTNDITMLKNAEIYILCVSDDSISDLSNQLIFNNKLVVHTSGSTTYESINKKNRRGVFYPLQSFSKTRKLNYSEIPICIEAENDLDLNILIDLCNKIGCGFHRINFEQRKNLHLAAVITNNFTNYLFSLSKEILSDQNLNFDILKPLINETVNKIHKLDPYESQTGPARRNDKNIIDMQIKMLKDPDHQNLYKLISQMIKRNYDN
;
A
#
# COMPACT_ATOMS: atom_id res chain seq x y z
N MET A 1 -10.85 8.88 24.96
CA MET A 1 -10.18 8.16 23.85
C MET A 1 -10.76 8.65 22.53
N LEU A 2 -9.97 8.73 21.48
CA LEU A 2 -10.43 9.10 20.14
C LEU A 2 -11.29 7.95 19.57
N LYS A 3 -12.51 8.24 19.17
CA LYS A 3 -13.47 7.25 18.66
C LYS A 3 -13.37 7.10 17.17
N VAL A 4 -13.08 5.87 16.71
CA VAL A 4 -12.87 5.56 15.29
C VAL A 4 -13.74 4.40 14.87
N SER A 5 -14.32 4.45 13.68
CA SER A 5 -14.99 3.33 13.03
C SER A 5 -14.30 3.01 11.70
N VAL A 6 -14.20 1.72 11.37
CA VAL A 6 -13.61 1.23 10.12
C VAL A 6 -14.70 0.66 9.22
N LEU A 7 -14.73 1.08 7.96
CA LEU A 7 -15.68 0.63 6.96
C LEU A 7 -14.95 -0.10 5.84
N GLY A 8 -15.14 -1.42 5.79
CA GLY A 8 -14.49 -2.32 4.84
C GLY A 8 -13.70 -3.43 5.52
N SER A 9 -13.70 -4.63 4.91
CA SER A 9 -13.12 -5.85 5.47
C SER A 9 -12.15 -6.56 4.52
N GLY A 10 -11.60 -5.80 3.58
CA GLY A 10 -10.48 -6.24 2.74
C GLY A 10 -9.19 -6.41 3.55
N ASN A 11 -8.08 -6.70 2.86
CA ASN A 11 -6.76 -6.84 3.50
C ASN A 11 -6.43 -5.62 4.38
N LEU A 12 -6.54 -4.42 3.82
CA LEU A 12 -6.25 -3.18 4.54
C LEU A 12 -7.23 -2.94 5.71
N GLY A 13 -8.55 -3.17 5.51
CA GLY A 13 -9.55 -2.97 6.57
C GLY A 13 -9.27 -3.85 7.78
N THR A 14 -8.93 -5.13 7.57
CA THR A 14 -8.54 -6.06 8.63
C THR A 14 -7.30 -5.56 9.40
N HIS A 15 -6.27 -5.09 8.68
CA HIS A 15 -5.08 -4.53 9.32
C HIS A 15 -5.36 -3.23 10.07
N MET A 16 -6.22 -2.36 9.52
CA MET A 16 -6.64 -1.11 10.17
C MET A 16 -7.36 -1.39 11.49
N VAL A 17 -8.28 -2.35 11.49
CA VAL A 17 -8.98 -2.80 12.69
C VAL A 17 -7.98 -3.31 13.74
N ASN A 18 -7.06 -4.18 13.36
CA ASN A 18 -6.03 -4.69 14.27
C ASN A 18 -5.13 -3.57 14.82
N LEU A 19 -4.73 -2.62 13.98
CA LEU A 19 -3.90 -1.49 14.37
C LEU A 19 -4.60 -0.62 15.42
N LEU A 20 -5.87 -0.27 15.20
CA LEU A 20 -6.66 0.57 16.09
C LEU A 20 -6.98 -0.15 17.41
N ASN A 21 -7.35 -1.43 17.35
CA ASN A 21 -7.70 -2.23 18.53
C ASN A 21 -6.50 -2.48 19.45
N ASN A 22 -5.28 -2.48 18.92
CA ASN A 22 -4.06 -2.61 19.71
C ASN A 22 -3.64 -1.33 20.45
N SER A 23 -4.31 -0.19 20.22
CA SER A 23 -3.98 1.06 20.87
C SER A 23 -4.89 1.36 22.06
N SER A 24 -4.33 1.49 23.25
CA SER A 24 -5.07 1.90 24.46
C SER A 24 -5.57 3.38 24.42
N LYS A 25 -5.17 4.17 23.42
CA LYS A 25 -5.50 5.60 23.29
C LYS A 25 -6.61 5.86 22.27
N VAL A 26 -7.04 4.82 21.55
CA VAL A 26 -8.10 4.86 20.53
C VAL A 26 -9.20 3.90 20.95
N GLU A 27 -10.44 4.27 20.73
CA GLU A 27 -11.61 3.41 20.88
C GLU A 27 -12.09 3.02 19.48
N LEU A 28 -11.88 1.76 19.07
CA LEU A 28 -12.51 1.22 17.88
C LEU A 28 -13.97 0.93 18.19
N VAL A 29 -14.84 1.85 17.77
CA VAL A 29 -16.27 1.83 18.12
C VAL A 29 -17.00 0.71 17.37
N GLN A 30 -16.69 0.53 16.09
CA GLN A 30 -17.40 -0.42 15.25
C GLN A 30 -16.64 -0.73 13.96
N TRP A 31 -16.82 -1.95 13.47
CA TRP A 31 -16.35 -2.41 12.17
C TRP A 31 -17.53 -2.69 11.24
N TYR A 32 -17.65 -1.94 10.15
CA TYR A 32 -18.64 -2.20 9.11
C TYR A 32 -18.09 -3.11 8.01
N SER A 33 -18.83 -4.16 7.69
CA SER A 33 -18.50 -5.06 6.58
C SER A 33 -19.76 -5.57 5.89
N ARG A 34 -19.82 -5.50 4.56
CA ARG A 34 -20.91 -6.10 3.77
C ARG A 34 -20.98 -7.63 3.92
N SER A 35 -19.83 -8.28 4.07
CA SER A 35 -19.73 -9.70 4.36
C SER A 35 -19.86 -9.95 5.85
N LYS A 36 -20.51 -11.04 6.24
CA LYS A 36 -20.57 -11.44 7.64
C LYS A 36 -19.16 -11.71 8.18
N ILE A 37 -18.81 -11.04 9.26
CA ILE A 37 -17.60 -11.28 10.04
C ILE A 37 -18.05 -11.68 11.42
N ASP A 38 -17.49 -12.77 11.93
CA ASP A 38 -17.69 -13.20 13.32
C ASP A 38 -16.46 -12.78 14.11
N ASP A 39 -16.56 -11.66 14.82
CA ASP A 39 -15.54 -11.13 15.71
C ASP A 39 -16.18 -10.98 17.10
N GLN A 40 -15.54 -11.53 18.13
CA GLN A 40 -16.09 -11.52 19.49
C GLN A 40 -15.60 -10.33 20.31
N GLU A 41 -14.56 -9.63 19.85
CA GLU A 41 -13.94 -8.52 20.57
C GLU A 41 -14.42 -7.15 20.06
N ILE A 42 -14.84 -7.08 18.79
CA ILE A 42 -15.19 -5.83 18.10
C ILE A 42 -16.65 -5.91 17.66
N GLU A 43 -17.37 -4.84 17.90
CA GLU A 43 -18.74 -4.76 17.39
C GLU A 43 -18.77 -4.62 15.86
N VAL A 44 -19.31 -5.62 15.19
CA VAL A 44 -19.43 -5.68 13.73
C VAL A 44 -20.86 -5.41 13.31
N THR A 45 -21.05 -4.65 12.23
CA THR A 45 -22.35 -4.48 11.55
C THR A 45 -22.21 -4.62 10.04
N ASN A 46 -23.25 -5.16 9.40
CA ASN A 46 -23.41 -5.17 7.94
C ASN A 46 -24.50 -4.19 7.46
N ASP A 47 -25.14 -3.48 8.38
CA ASP A 47 -26.13 -2.46 8.09
C ASP A 47 -25.51 -1.06 8.30
N ILE A 48 -25.39 -0.29 7.21
CA ILE A 48 -24.78 1.05 7.23
C ILE A 48 -25.63 2.05 8.05
N THR A 49 -26.93 1.78 8.24
CA THR A 49 -27.83 2.61 9.02
C THR A 49 -27.62 2.44 10.53
N MET A 50 -26.96 1.36 10.93
CA MET A 50 -26.64 1.01 12.32
C MET A 50 -25.25 1.48 12.73
N LEU A 51 -24.59 2.34 11.93
CA LEU A 51 -23.29 2.89 12.28
C LEU A 51 -23.37 3.75 13.54
N LYS A 52 -22.53 3.40 14.52
CA LYS A 52 -22.42 4.14 15.78
C LYS A 52 -21.68 5.45 15.59
N ASN A 53 -21.94 6.37 16.52
CA ASN A 53 -21.28 7.68 16.51
C ASN A 53 -19.80 7.57 16.82
N ALA A 54 -18.95 7.98 15.88
CA ALA A 54 -17.50 8.11 16.00
C ALA A 54 -17.05 9.52 15.61
N GLU A 55 -15.78 9.84 15.93
CA GLU A 55 -15.15 11.11 15.52
C GLU A 55 -14.56 10.99 14.13
N ILE A 56 -14.04 9.79 13.79
CA ILE A 56 -13.42 9.47 12.49
C ILE A 56 -14.06 8.19 11.94
N TYR A 57 -14.36 8.20 10.65
CA TYR A 57 -14.78 7.04 9.88
C TYR A 57 -13.77 6.77 8.77
N ILE A 58 -13.09 5.61 8.81
CA ILE A 58 -12.04 5.23 7.84
C ILE A 58 -12.62 4.27 6.81
N LEU A 59 -12.71 4.72 5.56
CA LEU A 59 -13.18 3.93 4.42
C LEU A 59 -12.03 3.07 3.87
N CYS A 60 -12.02 1.78 4.18
CA CYS A 60 -11.06 0.78 3.70
C CYS A 60 -11.69 -0.08 2.60
N VAL A 61 -12.08 0.55 1.51
CA VAL A 61 -12.72 -0.07 0.34
C VAL A 61 -11.92 0.19 -0.93
N SER A 62 -12.31 -0.45 -2.05
CA SER A 62 -11.72 -0.14 -3.36
C SER A 62 -11.99 1.31 -3.76
N ASP A 63 -11.11 1.89 -4.56
CA ASP A 63 -11.19 3.29 -4.99
C ASP A 63 -12.55 3.63 -5.62
N ASP A 64 -13.05 2.77 -6.49
CA ASP A 64 -14.37 2.91 -7.15
C ASP A 64 -15.55 2.90 -6.17
N SER A 65 -15.38 2.30 -4.98
CA SER A 65 -16.44 2.19 -3.97
C SER A 65 -16.45 3.34 -2.96
N ILE A 66 -15.47 4.25 -2.97
CA ILE A 66 -15.35 5.32 -1.98
C ILE A 66 -16.54 6.28 -2.05
N SER A 67 -16.85 6.77 -3.25
CA SER A 67 -17.95 7.71 -3.47
C SER A 67 -19.29 7.10 -3.08
N ASP A 68 -19.58 5.91 -3.58
CA ASP A 68 -20.84 5.21 -3.33
C ASP A 68 -21.06 4.93 -1.84
N LEU A 69 -20.02 4.44 -1.14
CA LEU A 69 -20.10 4.19 0.29
C LEU A 69 -20.29 5.49 1.07
N SER A 70 -19.56 6.54 0.71
CA SER A 70 -19.66 7.83 1.41
C SER A 70 -21.04 8.49 1.24
N ASN A 71 -21.70 8.28 0.09
CA ASN A 71 -23.05 8.76 -0.18
C ASN A 71 -24.12 8.06 0.67
N GLN A 72 -23.90 6.81 1.05
CA GLN A 72 -24.83 6.01 1.88
C GLN A 72 -24.74 6.36 3.37
N LEU A 73 -23.68 7.07 3.84
CA LEU A 73 -23.56 7.46 5.25
C LEU A 73 -24.74 8.37 5.65
N ILE A 74 -25.39 8.06 6.76
CA ILE A 74 -26.62 8.75 7.20
C ILE A 74 -26.35 10.01 8.05
N PHE A 75 -25.12 10.24 8.45
CA PHE A 75 -24.69 11.35 9.29
C PHE A 75 -24.01 12.46 8.48
N ASN A 76 -23.91 13.66 9.12
CA ASN A 76 -23.29 14.85 8.54
C ASN A 76 -22.21 15.39 9.49
N ASN A 77 -21.29 16.20 8.94
CA ASN A 77 -20.25 16.90 9.70
C ASN A 77 -19.33 16.01 10.53
N LYS A 78 -19.15 14.75 10.12
CA LYS A 78 -18.17 13.82 10.69
C LYS A 78 -16.91 13.81 9.84
N LEU A 79 -15.75 13.54 10.47
CA LEU A 79 -14.54 13.35 9.70
C LEU A 79 -14.56 11.94 9.05
N VAL A 80 -14.66 11.95 7.73
CA VAL A 80 -14.62 10.73 6.90
C VAL A 80 -13.34 10.77 6.10
N VAL A 81 -12.56 9.69 6.15
CA VAL A 81 -11.30 9.57 5.42
C VAL A 81 -11.29 8.28 4.63
N HIS A 82 -10.65 8.27 3.48
CA HIS A 82 -10.38 7.04 2.73
C HIS A 82 -8.89 6.67 2.78
N THR A 83 -8.58 5.45 2.38
CA THR A 83 -7.23 4.88 2.42
C THR A 83 -6.60 4.70 1.04
N SER A 84 -7.12 5.36 0.00
CA SER A 84 -6.62 5.27 -1.37
C SER A 84 -5.35 6.11 -1.59
N GLY A 85 -4.39 5.54 -2.32
CA GLY A 85 -3.21 6.26 -2.80
C GLY A 85 -3.47 7.11 -4.05
N SER A 86 -4.54 6.80 -4.82
CA SER A 86 -4.81 7.37 -6.15
C SER A 86 -6.07 8.23 -6.24
N THR A 87 -6.89 8.29 -5.18
CA THR A 87 -8.17 9.02 -5.18
C THR A 87 -8.08 10.30 -4.34
N THR A 88 -8.69 11.39 -4.82
CA THR A 88 -8.78 12.65 -4.05
C THR A 88 -9.80 12.53 -2.92
N TYR A 89 -9.62 13.29 -1.81
CA TYR A 89 -10.62 13.34 -0.73
C TYR A 89 -11.97 13.89 -1.21
N GLU A 90 -12.00 14.61 -2.32
CA GLU A 90 -13.23 15.16 -2.91
C GLU A 90 -14.22 14.08 -3.36
N SER A 91 -13.78 12.83 -3.54
CA SER A 91 -14.65 11.68 -3.80
C SER A 91 -15.56 11.34 -2.61
N ILE A 92 -15.25 11.83 -1.41
CA ILE A 92 -16.12 11.71 -0.25
C ILE A 92 -17.22 12.77 -0.31
N ASN A 93 -18.45 12.41 0.04
CA ASN A 93 -19.59 13.30 0.02
C ASN A 93 -19.37 14.53 0.93
N LYS A 94 -19.54 15.73 0.36
CA LYS A 94 -19.31 17.03 1.01
C LYS A 94 -20.19 17.34 2.23
N LYS A 95 -21.21 16.52 2.54
CA LYS A 95 -21.96 16.63 3.78
C LYS A 95 -21.11 16.32 5.03
N ASN A 96 -19.99 15.65 4.83
CA ASN A 96 -19.01 15.30 5.86
C ASN A 96 -17.69 16.05 5.63
N ARG A 97 -16.91 16.22 6.68
CA ARG A 97 -15.54 16.71 6.63
C ARG A 97 -14.67 15.61 6.03
N ARG A 98 -13.74 15.96 5.14
CA ARG A 98 -13.12 15.02 4.20
C ARG A 98 -11.62 14.97 4.38
N GLY A 99 -11.04 13.79 4.25
CA GLY A 99 -9.60 13.61 4.29
C GLY A 99 -9.13 12.27 3.75
N VAL A 100 -7.84 12.05 3.87
CA VAL A 100 -7.16 10.81 3.49
C VAL A 100 -6.29 10.33 4.64
N PHE A 101 -6.31 9.03 4.86
CA PHE A 101 -5.48 8.31 5.82
C PHE A 101 -4.89 7.09 5.11
N TYR A 102 -3.84 7.31 4.31
CA TYR A 102 -3.25 6.30 3.41
C TYR A 102 -2.01 5.66 4.03
N PRO A 103 -2.11 4.43 4.55
CA PRO A 103 -0.93 3.68 5.00
C PRO A 103 -0.17 3.14 3.79
N LEU A 104 1.10 3.51 3.68
CA LEU A 104 1.96 3.09 2.57
C LEU A 104 2.59 1.74 2.88
N GLN A 105 1.88 0.67 2.57
CA GLN A 105 2.34 -0.71 2.77
C GLN A 105 1.58 -1.68 1.86
N SER A 106 2.15 -2.86 1.67
CA SER A 106 1.49 -4.02 1.06
C SER A 106 0.81 -4.86 2.14
N PHE A 107 -0.50 -5.06 2.03
CA PHE A 107 -1.31 -5.74 3.04
C PHE A 107 -1.79 -7.12 2.56
N SER A 108 -1.60 -8.13 3.42
CA SER A 108 -2.15 -9.47 3.26
C SER A 108 -2.70 -9.94 4.60
N LYS A 109 -3.92 -10.44 4.66
CA LYS A 109 -4.60 -10.84 5.92
C LYS A 109 -3.77 -11.79 6.81
N THR A 110 -2.98 -12.66 6.17
CA THR A 110 -2.19 -13.69 6.85
C THR A 110 -0.84 -13.21 7.40
N ARG A 111 -0.42 -11.99 7.06
CA ARG A 111 0.89 -11.46 7.48
C ARG A 111 0.73 -10.58 8.71
N LYS A 112 1.53 -10.84 9.75
CA LYS A 112 1.72 -9.90 10.86
C LYS A 112 2.71 -8.81 10.42
N LEU A 113 2.34 -7.56 10.64
CA LEU A 113 3.15 -6.38 10.30
C LEU A 113 3.57 -5.64 11.56
N ASN A 114 4.74 -5.03 11.50
CA ASN A 114 5.13 -4.02 12.49
C ASN A 114 4.51 -2.68 12.10
N TYR A 115 3.40 -2.33 12.72
CA TYR A 115 2.64 -1.13 12.36
C TYR A 115 3.39 0.16 12.61
N SER A 116 4.33 0.20 13.58
CA SER A 116 5.13 1.41 13.87
C SER A 116 6.07 1.79 12.73
N GLU A 117 6.38 0.85 11.83
CA GLU A 117 7.21 1.08 10.65
C GLU A 117 6.41 1.51 9.41
N ILE A 118 5.07 1.52 9.50
CA ILE A 118 4.22 1.88 8.37
C ILE A 118 4.02 3.39 8.35
N PRO A 119 4.54 4.12 7.34
CA PRO A 119 4.28 5.54 7.20
C PRO A 119 2.84 5.77 6.75
N ILE A 120 2.14 6.67 7.43
CA ILE A 120 0.78 7.08 7.08
C ILE A 120 0.83 8.42 6.35
N CYS A 121 0.36 8.44 5.11
CA CYS A 121 0.20 9.68 4.36
C CYS A 121 -1.17 10.28 4.66
N ILE A 122 -1.19 11.53 5.15
CA ILE A 122 -2.40 12.21 5.60
C ILE A 122 -2.65 13.49 4.82
N GLU A 123 -3.90 13.73 4.51
CA GLU A 123 -4.43 14.95 3.89
C GLU A 123 -5.81 15.23 4.44
N ALA A 124 -6.18 16.49 4.62
CA ALA A 124 -7.53 16.88 5.00
C ALA A 124 -7.90 18.21 4.34
N GLU A 125 -9.20 18.47 4.24
CA GLU A 125 -9.75 19.67 3.63
C GLU A 125 -9.40 20.95 4.41
N ASN A 126 -9.09 20.83 5.72
CA ASN A 126 -8.70 21.93 6.60
C ASN A 126 -7.71 21.49 7.68
N ASP A 127 -7.06 22.47 8.32
CA ASP A 127 -6.03 22.21 9.33
C ASP A 127 -6.56 21.59 10.62
N LEU A 128 -7.82 21.86 11.01
CA LEU A 128 -8.41 21.26 12.22
C LEU A 128 -8.53 19.75 12.04
N ASP A 129 -9.03 19.30 10.91
CA ASP A 129 -9.15 17.87 10.57
C ASP A 129 -7.80 17.21 10.37
N LEU A 130 -6.84 17.94 9.75
CA LEU A 130 -5.47 17.44 9.62
C LEU A 130 -4.84 17.19 10.99
N ASN A 131 -5.05 18.07 11.97
CA ASN A 131 -4.55 17.89 13.34
C ASN A 131 -5.19 16.68 14.04
N ILE A 132 -6.48 16.39 13.77
CA ILE A 132 -7.13 15.17 14.27
C ILE A 132 -6.45 13.91 13.69
N LEU A 133 -6.10 13.90 12.40
CA LEU A 133 -5.39 12.79 11.77
C LEU A 133 -3.97 12.62 12.31
N ILE A 134 -3.27 13.71 12.61
CA ILE A 134 -1.95 13.68 13.27
C ILE A 134 -2.09 13.07 14.68
N ASP A 135 -3.09 13.50 15.45
CA ASP A 135 -3.35 12.96 16.78
C ASP A 135 -3.66 11.45 16.72
N LEU A 136 -4.42 11.01 15.71
CA LEU A 136 -4.66 9.58 15.46
C LEU A 136 -3.34 8.83 15.22
N CYS A 137 -2.46 9.33 14.31
CA CYS A 137 -1.17 8.71 14.04
C CYS A 137 -0.31 8.57 15.30
N ASN A 138 -0.24 9.63 16.12
CA ASN A 138 0.49 9.63 17.39
C ASN A 138 -0.09 8.62 18.40
N LYS A 139 -1.42 8.50 18.46
CA LYS A 139 -2.10 7.57 19.36
C LYS A 139 -1.88 6.10 18.98
N ILE A 140 -1.79 5.80 17.70
CA ILE A 140 -1.53 4.44 17.20
C ILE A 140 -0.04 4.12 17.04
N GLY A 141 0.85 5.09 17.29
CA GLY A 141 2.31 4.90 17.25
C GLY A 141 2.89 4.78 15.83
N CYS A 142 2.22 5.33 14.81
CA CYS A 142 2.69 5.33 13.42
C CYS A 142 3.33 6.67 13.06
N GLY A 143 4.41 6.63 12.26
CA GLY A 143 4.94 7.82 11.60
C GLY A 143 3.96 8.37 10.56
N PHE A 144 3.98 9.68 10.30
CA PHE A 144 3.10 10.27 9.29
C PHE A 144 3.82 11.26 8.38
N HIS A 145 3.25 11.44 7.18
CA HIS A 145 3.67 12.44 6.20
C HIS A 145 2.45 13.23 5.73
N ARG A 146 2.55 14.56 5.81
CA ARG A 146 1.56 15.45 5.21
C ARG A 146 1.87 15.57 3.74
N ILE A 147 1.00 15.07 2.89
CA ILE A 147 1.19 15.12 1.43
C ILE A 147 -0.15 15.44 0.76
N ASN A 148 -0.09 16.26 -0.27
CA ASN A 148 -1.27 16.55 -1.09
C ASN A 148 -1.57 15.44 -2.09
N PHE A 149 -2.69 15.56 -2.79
CA PHE A 149 -3.15 14.58 -3.78
C PHE A 149 -2.09 14.27 -4.86
N GLU A 150 -1.46 15.29 -5.45
CA GLU A 150 -0.44 15.08 -6.51
C GLU A 150 0.79 14.35 -5.97
N GLN A 151 1.26 14.70 -4.79
CA GLN A 151 2.37 14.00 -4.12
C GLN A 151 2.00 12.56 -3.81
N ARG A 152 0.78 12.31 -3.29
CA ARG A 152 0.30 10.97 -2.96
C ARG A 152 0.16 10.08 -4.20
N LYS A 153 -0.39 10.62 -5.29
CA LYS A 153 -0.51 9.91 -6.56
C LYS A 153 0.85 9.46 -7.11
N ASN A 154 1.84 10.34 -7.09
CA ASN A 154 3.19 10.02 -7.53
C ASN A 154 3.88 9.02 -6.58
N LEU A 155 3.69 9.16 -5.26
CA LEU A 155 4.19 8.20 -4.28
C LEU A 155 3.57 6.82 -4.47
N HIS A 156 2.27 6.76 -4.75
CA HIS A 156 1.59 5.49 -5.03
C HIS A 156 2.12 4.83 -6.31
N LEU A 157 2.35 5.61 -7.38
CA LEU A 157 2.99 5.11 -8.60
C LEU A 157 4.39 4.52 -8.30
N ALA A 158 5.21 5.24 -7.55
CA ALA A 158 6.53 4.75 -7.14
C ALA A 158 6.43 3.47 -6.30
N ALA A 159 5.45 3.38 -5.40
CA ALA A 159 5.19 2.19 -4.59
C ALA A 159 4.76 0.98 -5.44
N VAL A 160 3.95 1.17 -6.47
CA VAL A 160 3.59 0.10 -7.43
C VAL A 160 4.84 -0.44 -8.13
N ILE A 161 5.72 0.43 -8.60
CA ILE A 161 6.98 0.02 -9.24
C ILE A 161 7.86 -0.73 -8.25
N THR A 162 8.06 -0.17 -7.05
CA THR A 162 8.96 -0.73 -6.04
C THR A 162 8.47 -2.06 -5.48
N ASN A 163 7.17 -2.22 -5.28
CA ASN A 163 6.61 -3.41 -4.64
C ASN A 163 5.96 -4.37 -5.65
N ASN A 164 4.95 -3.91 -6.40
CA ASN A 164 4.14 -4.83 -7.21
C ASN A 164 4.93 -5.36 -8.42
N PHE A 165 5.64 -4.48 -9.13
CA PHE A 165 6.44 -4.92 -10.29
C PHE A 165 7.64 -5.77 -9.85
N THR A 166 8.30 -5.40 -8.75
CA THR A 166 9.38 -6.21 -8.17
C THR A 166 8.88 -7.60 -7.78
N ASN A 167 7.69 -7.70 -7.16
CA ASN A 167 7.11 -9.01 -6.83
C ASN A 167 6.81 -9.86 -8.08
N TYR A 168 6.34 -9.23 -9.17
CA TYR A 168 6.16 -9.93 -10.45
C TYR A 168 7.48 -10.47 -10.99
N LEU A 169 8.58 -9.71 -10.91
CA LEU A 169 9.91 -10.16 -11.32
C LEU A 169 10.41 -11.34 -10.47
N PHE A 170 10.06 -11.40 -9.18
CA PHE A 170 10.33 -12.58 -8.36
C PHE A 170 9.52 -13.79 -8.82
N SER A 171 8.27 -13.62 -9.22
CA SER A 171 7.43 -14.69 -9.76
C SER A 171 8.01 -15.24 -11.07
N LEU A 172 8.40 -14.37 -11.99
CA LEU A 172 9.08 -14.74 -13.23
C LEU A 172 10.39 -15.50 -12.96
N SER A 173 11.20 -15.02 -12.01
CA SER A 173 12.44 -15.70 -11.63
C SER A 173 12.17 -17.09 -11.06
N LYS A 174 11.09 -17.27 -10.29
CA LYS A 174 10.67 -18.58 -9.77
C LYS A 174 10.28 -19.52 -10.91
N GLU A 175 9.55 -19.06 -11.92
CA GLU A 175 9.16 -19.86 -13.10
C GLU A 175 10.39 -20.36 -13.86
N ILE A 176 11.35 -19.45 -14.14
CA ILE A 176 12.60 -19.82 -14.84
C ILE A 176 13.38 -20.92 -14.09
N LEU A 177 13.47 -20.82 -12.75
CA LEU A 177 14.15 -21.83 -11.95
C LEU A 177 13.38 -23.15 -11.91
N SER A 178 12.06 -23.10 -11.85
CA SER A 178 11.21 -24.30 -11.83
C SER A 178 11.35 -25.14 -13.09
N ASP A 179 11.56 -24.52 -14.24
CA ASP A 179 11.85 -25.21 -15.52
C ASP A 179 13.14 -26.04 -15.46
N GLN A 180 14.05 -25.76 -14.55
CA GLN A 180 15.30 -26.45 -14.31
C GLN A 180 15.33 -27.29 -13.01
N ASN A 181 14.15 -27.47 -12.36
CA ASN A 181 14.01 -28.15 -11.07
C ASN A 181 14.86 -27.50 -9.93
N LEU A 182 15.09 -26.19 -9.99
CA LEU A 182 15.80 -25.43 -8.96
C LEU A 182 14.82 -24.77 -8.00
N ASN A 183 15.15 -24.78 -6.70
CA ASN A 183 14.35 -24.13 -5.69
C ASN A 183 14.60 -22.61 -5.71
N PHE A 184 13.52 -21.82 -5.68
CA PHE A 184 13.57 -20.35 -5.60
C PHE A 184 14.35 -19.85 -4.38
N ASP A 185 14.41 -20.63 -3.30
CA ASP A 185 15.11 -20.26 -2.06
C ASP A 185 16.60 -19.94 -2.26
N ILE A 186 17.20 -20.45 -3.33
CA ILE A 186 18.58 -20.15 -3.74
C ILE A 186 18.76 -18.65 -4.01
N LEU A 187 17.72 -17.95 -4.47
CA LEU A 187 17.76 -16.51 -4.75
C LEU A 187 17.52 -15.62 -3.52
N LYS A 188 17.01 -16.16 -2.41
CA LYS A 188 16.69 -15.34 -1.22
C LYS A 188 17.88 -14.53 -0.68
N PRO A 189 19.12 -15.08 -0.59
CA PRO A 189 20.28 -14.30 -0.17
C PRO A 189 20.58 -13.13 -1.13
N LEU A 190 20.43 -13.33 -2.44
CA LEU A 190 20.65 -12.28 -3.44
C LEU A 190 19.57 -11.19 -3.34
N ILE A 191 18.31 -11.56 -3.11
CA ILE A 191 17.21 -10.61 -2.90
C ILE A 191 17.50 -9.75 -1.67
N ASN A 192 17.89 -10.36 -0.56
CA ASN A 192 18.24 -9.66 0.67
C ASN A 192 19.41 -8.69 0.45
N GLU A 193 20.45 -9.10 -0.28
CA GLU A 193 21.59 -8.24 -0.60
C GLU A 193 21.18 -7.05 -1.46
N THR A 194 20.28 -7.25 -2.43
CA THR A 194 19.74 -6.15 -3.25
C THR A 194 19.03 -5.11 -2.39
N VAL A 195 18.19 -5.55 -1.44
CA VAL A 195 17.50 -4.66 -0.50
C VAL A 195 18.48 -3.99 0.46
N ASN A 196 19.44 -4.74 1.00
CA ASN A 196 20.45 -4.18 1.93
C ASN A 196 21.32 -3.09 1.28
N LYS A 197 21.61 -3.24 -0.01
CA LYS A 197 22.38 -2.21 -0.76
C LYS A 197 21.65 -0.88 -0.85
N ILE A 198 20.36 -0.88 -1.19
CA ILE A 198 19.58 0.37 -1.31
C ILE A 198 19.34 1.08 0.04
N HIS A 199 19.56 0.40 1.17
CA HIS A 199 19.60 1.08 2.49
C HIS A 199 20.89 1.86 2.74
N LYS A 200 21.96 1.63 1.97
CA LYS A 200 23.30 2.19 2.19
C LYS A 200 23.80 3.01 1.02
N LEU A 201 23.32 2.74 -0.17
CA LEU A 201 23.76 3.33 -1.43
C LEU A 201 22.55 3.87 -2.19
N ASP A 202 22.78 4.87 -3.02
CA ASP A 202 21.79 5.30 -4.00
C ASP A 202 21.45 4.14 -4.95
N PRO A 203 20.17 3.98 -5.39
CA PRO A 203 19.76 2.93 -6.33
C PRO A 203 20.59 2.91 -7.62
N TYR A 204 21.01 4.08 -8.15
CA TYR A 204 21.88 4.14 -9.33
C TYR A 204 23.28 3.58 -9.05
N GLU A 205 23.85 3.87 -7.88
CA GLU A 205 25.17 3.36 -7.49
C GLU A 205 25.16 1.86 -7.23
N SER A 206 24.05 1.32 -6.71
CA SER A 206 23.91 -0.10 -6.38
C SER A 206 23.65 -0.99 -7.59
N GLN A 207 23.36 -0.42 -8.77
CA GLN A 207 23.07 -1.18 -9.99
C GLN A 207 24.29 -1.99 -10.44
N THR A 208 24.08 -3.26 -10.76
CA THR A 208 25.08 -4.21 -11.30
C THR A 208 24.52 -4.98 -12.49
N GLY A 209 25.29 -5.91 -13.03
CA GLY A 209 24.82 -6.87 -14.03
C GLY A 209 25.27 -6.59 -15.46
N PRO A 210 24.90 -7.47 -16.43
CA PRO A 210 25.38 -7.40 -17.81
C PRO A 210 24.91 -6.11 -18.53
N ALA A 211 23.70 -5.63 -18.26
CA ALA A 211 23.18 -4.43 -18.89
C ALA A 211 24.00 -3.17 -18.50
N ARG A 212 24.41 -3.03 -17.22
CA ARG A 212 25.27 -1.93 -16.76
C ARG A 212 26.66 -1.96 -17.44
N ARG A 213 27.20 -3.18 -17.69
CA ARG A 213 28.50 -3.36 -18.35
C ARG A 213 28.43 -3.40 -19.85
N ASN A 214 27.24 -3.22 -20.44
CA ASN A 214 26.98 -3.33 -21.89
C ASN A 214 27.43 -4.68 -22.50
N ASP A 215 27.25 -5.77 -21.76
CA ASP A 215 27.62 -7.12 -22.20
C ASP A 215 26.55 -7.71 -23.13
N LYS A 216 26.65 -7.35 -24.41
CA LYS A 216 25.67 -7.72 -25.44
C LYS A 216 25.52 -9.24 -25.60
N ASN A 217 26.65 -9.99 -25.54
CA ASN A 217 26.62 -11.43 -25.75
C ASN A 217 25.82 -12.15 -24.68
N ILE A 218 26.01 -11.76 -23.41
CA ILE A 218 25.24 -12.32 -22.30
C ILE A 218 23.77 -11.93 -22.39
N ILE A 219 23.48 -10.67 -22.71
CA ILE A 219 22.09 -10.18 -22.86
C ILE A 219 21.36 -10.97 -23.94
N ASP A 220 21.96 -11.10 -25.13
CA ASP A 220 21.36 -11.81 -26.27
C ASP A 220 21.16 -13.32 -25.98
N MET A 221 22.09 -13.93 -25.28
CA MET A 221 21.96 -15.31 -24.82
C MET A 221 20.80 -15.48 -23.85
N GLN A 222 20.71 -14.62 -22.84
CA GLN A 222 19.68 -14.69 -21.82
C GLN A 222 18.27 -14.41 -22.38
N ILE A 223 18.14 -13.49 -23.35
CA ILE A 223 16.88 -13.28 -24.07
C ILE A 223 16.42 -14.57 -24.77
N LYS A 224 17.33 -15.30 -25.45
CA LYS A 224 17.00 -16.54 -26.14
C LYS A 224 16.61 -17.69 -25.20
N MET A 225 17.02 -17.63 -23.93
CA MET A 225 16.62 -18.62 -22.91
C MET A 225 15.16 -18.44 -22.45
N LEU A 226 14.59 -17.23 -22.58
CA LEU A 226 13.21 -16.95 -22.23
C LEU A 226 12.29 -17.51 -23.34
N LYS A 227 11.29 -18.32 -22.94
CA LYS A 227 10.36 -18.97 -23.89
C LYS A 227 9.25 -18.03 -24.33
N ASP A 228 8.77 -17.18 -23.41
CA ASP A 228 7.66 -16.27 -23.62
C ASP A 228 8.15 -14.97 -24.30
N PRO A 229 7.55 -14.56 -25.42
CA PRO A 229 7.89 -13.33 -26.13
C PRO A 229 7.72 -12.06 -25.26
N ASP A 230 6.73 -12.03 -24.37
CA ASP A 230 6.50 -10.88 -23.49
C ASP A 230 7.61 -10.79 -22.42
N HIS A 231 8.07 -11.91 -21.89
CA HIS A 231 9.23 -11.94 -20.99
C HIS A 231 10.53 -11.53 -21.71
N GLN A 232 10.71 -11.91 -22.97
CA GLN A 232 11.83 -11.43 -23.80
C GLN A 232 11.78 -9.92 -23.98
N ASN A 233 10.59 -9.37 -24.30
CA ASN A 233 10.40 -7.94 -24.48
C ASN A 233 10.63 -7.15 -23.17
N LEU A 234 10.13 -7.66 -22.05
CA LEU A 234 10.37 -7.09 -20.73
C LEU A 234 11.88 -7.05 -20.42
N TYR A 235 12.58 -8.17 -20.63
CA TYR A 235 14.02 -8.26 -20.40
C TYR A 235 14.81 -7.26 -21.25
N LYS A 236 14.49 -7.18 -22.56
CA LYS A 236 15.08 -6.22 -23.50
C LYS A 236 14.87 -4.78 -23.05
N LEU A 237 13.61 -4.43 -22.69
CA LEU A 237 13.24 -3.08 -22.27
C LEU A 237 14.02 -2.65 -21.03
N ILE A 238 14.02 -3.48 -19.97
CA ILE A 238 14.73 -3.18 -18.72
C ILE A 238 16.25 -3.06 -19.00
N SER A 239 16.83 -3.99 -19.79
CA SER A 239 18.25 -3.94 -20.13
C SER A 239 18.63 -2.65 -20.87
N GLN A 240 17.78 -2.21 -21.81
CA GLN A 240 17.99 -0.94 -22.54
C GLN A 240 17.86 0.28 -21.63
N MET A 241 16.92 0.28 -20.69
CA MET A 241 16.74 1.38 -19.72
C MET A 241 17.94 1.47 -18.77
N ILE A 242 18.41 0.33 -18.23
CA ILE A 242 19.61 0.27 -17.41
C ILE A 242 20.81 0.82 -18.21
N LYS A 243 21.06 0.29 -19.40
CA LYS A 243 22.18 0.75 -20.24
C LYS A 243 22.15 2.26 -20.43
N ARG A 244 21.01 2.86 -20.85
CA ARG A 244 20.88 4.30 -21.06
C ARG A 244 21.29 5.15 -19.84
N ASN A 245 21.08 4.64 -18.64
CA ASN A 245 21.43 5.35 -17.40
C ASN A 245 22.95 5.36 -17.12
N TYR A 246 23.74 4.52 -17.80
CA TYR A 246 25.18 4.35 -17.55
C TYR A 246 26.04 4.50 -18.83
N ASP A 247 25.45 4.78 -19.99
CA ASP A 247 26.14 5.14 -21.24
C ASP A 247 26.47 6.66 -21.22
N ASN A 248 27.33 7.13 -20.32
CA ASN A 248 27.92 8.47 -20.35
C ASN A 248 29.38 8.39 -20.79
#